data_4bedd8156059998b56e478dc7d969a05
#
_entry.id   4bedd8156059998b56e478dc7d969a05
#
_cell.length_a   1.000
_cell.length_b   1.000
_cell.length_c   1.000
_cell.angle_alpha   90.00
_cell.angle_beta   90.00
_cell.angle_gamma   90.00
#
_symmetry.space_group_name_H-M   'P 1'
#
loop_
_entity.id
_entity.type
_entity.pdbx_description
1 polymer ?
#
loop_
_entity_poly.entity_id
_entity_poly.type
_entity_poly.pdbx_seq_one_letter_code
_entity_poly.pdbx_strand_id
1 'polypeptide(L)'
;MDFFLPVAQVQIDLNIIIFLSFCVGFISGLFGIGGGFLMTPMLIFLGIPPAFAVANEANNILGTSVSGALTHWFRKTLDYKMGIVIMCGGVVGTVVGMIIFYHLKQMGIINDIIALCYIYMLMIIGTLMFARGAKELINIRKKIVV
;
A
#
# COMPACT_ATOMS: atom_id res chain seq x y z
N MET A 1 23.65 2.27 -12.18
CA MET A 1 24.31 1.52 -11.09
C MET A 1 23.41 0.36 -10.74
N ASP A 2 23.73 -0.80 -11.24
CA ASP A 2 22.95 -2.01 -11.00
C ASP A 2 23.22 -2.51 -9.59
N PHE A 3 22.20 -2.52 -8.76
CA PHE A 3 22.28 -3.06 -7.40
C PHE A 3 21.65 -4.45 -7.40
N PHE A 4 22.46 -5.46 -7.13
CA PHE A 4 21.96 -6.82 -6.96
C PHE A 4 21.36 -6.94 -5.56
N LEU A 5 20.05 -7.17 -5.47
CA LEU A 5 19.37 -7.46 -4.22
C LEU A 5 19.46 -8.97 -3.94
N PRO A 6 20.36 -9.41 -3.04
CA PRO A 6 20.60 -10.84 -2.82
C PRO A 6 19.38 -11.57 -2.25
N VAL A 7 18.48 -10.85 -1.58
CA VAL A 7 17.28 -11.42 -0.97
C VAL A 7 16.15 -11.65 -1.99
N ALA A 8 16.03 -10.77 -2.99
CA ALA A 8 14.99 -10.88 -4.02
C ALA A 8 15.51 -11.53 -5.32
N GLN A 9 16.83 -11.75 -5.44
CA GLN A 9 17.52 -12.29 -6.63
C GLN A 9 17.23 -11.52 -7.93
N VAL A 10 16.97 -10.22 -7.82
CA VAL A 10 16.64 -9.34 -8.95
C VAL A 10 17.69 -8.24 -9.05
N GLN A 11 18.16 -7.99 -10.28
CA GLN A 11 19.00 -6.83 -10.59
C GLN A 11 18.09 -5.65 -10.92
N ILE A 12 18.16 -4.59 -10.13
CA ILE A 12 17.36 -3.39 -10.35
C ILE A 12 18.26 -2.17 -10.31
N ASP A 13 18.05 -1.27 -11.25
CA ASP A 13 18.70 0.04 -11.27
C ASP A 13 18.25 0.89 -10.09
N LEU A 14 19.20 1.32 -9.27
CA LEU A 14 18.95 2.17 -8.11
C LEU A 14 18.20 3.45 -8.49
N ASN A 15 18.51 4.01 -9.67
CA ASN A 15 17.85 5.23 -10.18
C ASN A 15 16.36 5.00 -10.42
N ILE A 16 15.98 3.82 -10.92
CA ILE A 16 14.58 3.45 -11.15
C ILE A 16 13.83 3.37 -9.83
N ILE A 17 14.42 2.75 -8.81
CA ILE A 17 13.80 2.65 -7.47
C ILE A 17 13.60 4.03 -6.86
N ILE A 18 14.60 4.90 -6.91
CA ILE A 18 14.54 6.26 -6.35
C ILE A 18 13.44 7.06 -7.06
N PHE A 19 13.44 7.05 -8.39
CA PHE A 19 12.43 7.77 -9.18
C PHE A 19 11.01 7.25 -8.89
N LEU A 20 10.86 5.94 -8.84
CA LEU A 20 9.59 5.28 -8.59
C LEU A 20 9.07 5.57 -7.17
N SER A 21 9.96 5.50 -6.17
CA SER A 21 9.63 5.86 -4.79
C SER A 21 9.21 7.32 -4.65
N PHE A 22 9.87 8.23 -5.37
CA PHE A 22 9.50 9.65 -5.41
C PHE A 22 8.11 9.84 -6.02
N CYS A 23 7.83 9.23 -7.18
CA CYS A 23 6.53 9.30 -7.84
C CYS A 23 5.41 8.72 -6.97
N VAL A 24 5.64 7.54 -6.38
CA VAL A 24 4.68 6.89 -5.49
C VAL A 24 4.43 7.72 -4.24
N GLY A 25 5.48 8.26 -3.62
CA GLY A 25 5.37 9.14 -2.46
C GLY A 25 4.58 10.42 -2.75
N PHE A 26 4.83 11.03 -3.91
CA PHE A 26 4.11 12.23 -4.37
C PHE A 26 2.63 11.95 -4.60
N ILE A 27 2.31 10.90 -5.36
CA ILE A 27 0.93 10.47 -5.64
C ILE A 27 0.21 10.09 -4.34
N SER A 28 0.87 9.32 -3.49
CA SER A 28 0.33 8.90 -2.19
C SER A 28 0.04 10.09 -1.28
N GLY A 29 0.91 11.09 -1.26
CA GLY A 29 0.73 12.33 -0.50
C GLY A 29 -0.46 13.16 -1.00
N LEU A 30 -0.67 13.23 -2.32
CA LEU A 30 -1.79 13.94 -2.92
C LEU A 30 -3.14 13.25 -2.64
N PHE A 31 -3.19 11.95 -2.75
CA PHE A 31 -4.43 11.18 -2.58
C PHE A 31 -4.69 10.74 -1.14
N GLY A 32 -3.71 10.83 -0.24
CA GLY A 32 -3.84 10.41 1.15
C GLY A 32 -4.06 8.90 1.34
N ILE A 33 -3.71 8.09 0.33
CA ILE A 33 -3.97 6.64 0.31
C ILE A 33 -2.93 5.85 1.14
N GLY A 34 -1.78 6.48 1.41
CA GLY A 34 -0.62 5.81 2.02
C GLY A 34 0.30 5.16 0.98
N GLY A 35 1.62 5.35 1.15
CA GLY A 35 2.64 4.93 0.17
C GLY A 35 2.63 3.44 -0.12
N GLY A 36 2.30 2.63 0.87
CA GLY A 36 2.33 1.20 0.80
C GLY A 36 1.38 0.56 -0.20
N PHE A 37 0.24 1.13 -0.33
CA PHE A 37 -0.76 0.62 -1.25
C PHE A 37 -0.30 0.62 -2.73
N LEU A 38 0.44 1.65 -3.14
CA LEU A 38 0.95 1.79 -4.50
C LEU A 38 2.34 1.15 -4.68
N MET A 39 3.15 1.15 -3.63
CA MET A 39 4.53 0.65 -3.71
C MET A 39 4.59 -0.85 -3.97
N THR A 40 3.74 -1.65 -3.30
CA THR A 40 3.75 -3.11 -3.46
C THR A 40 3.49 -3.56 -4.90
N PRO A 41 2.41 -3.13 -5.60
CA PRO A 41 2.23 -3.52 -7.00
C PRO A 41 3.34 -3.00 -7.91
N MET A 42 3.90 -1.83 -7.64
CA MET A 42 5.03 -1.32 -8.41
C MET A 42 6.28 -2.19 -8.27
N LEU A 43 6.58 -2.67 -7.06
CA LEU A 43 7.67 -3.62 -6.83
C LEU A 43 7.44 -4.95 -7.53
N ILE A 44 6.19 -5.42 -7.56
CA ILE A 44 5.81 -6.64 -8.31
C ILE A 44 6.02 -6.45 -9.81
N PHE A 45 5.69 -5.29 -10.38
CA PHE A 45 5.94 -4.96 -11.79
C PHE A 45 7.44 -4.90 -12.12
N LEU A 46 8.29 -4.55 -11.16
CA LEU A 46 9.75 -4.60 -11.30
C LEU A 46 10.32 -6.03 -11.18
N GLY A 47 9.46 -7.05 -11.05
CA GLY A 47 9.85 -8.45 -10.98
C GLY A 47 10.22 -8.92 -9.57
N ILE A 48 9.97 -8.13 -8.53
CA ILE A 48 10.16 -8.57 -7.14
C ILE A 48 9.04 -9.53 -6.75
N PRO A 49 9.35 -10.72 -6.20
CA PRO A 49 8.33 -11.66 -5.77
C PRO A 49 7.35 -11.02 -4.77
N PRO A 50 6.03 -11.24 -4.91
CA PRO A 50 5.00 -10.58 -4.11
C PRO A 50 5.19 -10.68 -2.60
N ALA A 51 5.64 -11.83 -2.10
CA ALA A 51 5.91 -12.01 -0.67
C ALA A 51 7.00 -11.08 -0.14
N PHE A 52 8.04 -10.81 -0.93
CA PHE A 52 9.11 -9.86 -0.55
C PHE A 52 8.65 -8.41 -0.67
N ALA A 53 7.86 -8.08 -1.69
CA ALA A 53 7.28 -6.76 -1.85
C ALA A 53 6.41 -6.38 -0.63
N VAL A 54 5.52 -7.28 -0.19
CA VAL A 54 4.68 -7.09 1.01
C VAL A 54 5.51 -6.99 2.29
N ALA A 55 6.53 -7.84 2.45
CA ALA A 55 7.39 -7.79 3.63
C ALA A 55 8.18 -6.47 3.73
N ASN A 56 8.66 -5.95 2.59
CA ASN A 56 9.35 -4.66 2.53
C ASN A 56 8.40 -3.50 2.87
N GLU A 57 7.15 -3.59 2.43
CA GLU A 57 6.13 -2.60 2.70
C GLU A 57 5.76 -2.51 4.20
N ALA A 58 5.78 -3.61 4.92
CA ALA A 58 5.54 -3.61 6.37
C ALA A 58 6.51 -2.67 7.11
N ASN A 59 7.76 -2.58 6.69
CA ASN A 59 8.74 -1.65 7.26
C ASN A 59 8.40 -0.18 6.93
N ASN A 60 7.94 0.10 5.72
CA ASN A 60 7.50 1.44 5.31
C ASN A 60 6.28 1.89 6.12
N ILE A 61 5.32 0.99 6.33
CA ILE A 61 4.12 1.26 7.14
C ILE A 61 4.50 1.60 8.59
N LEU A 62 5.46 0.90 9.18
CA LEU A 62 5.98 1.23 10.51
C LEU A 62 6.52 2.65 10.56
N GLY A 63 7.39 3.04 9.63
CA GLY A 63 7.98 4.38 9.57
C GLY A 63 6.93 5.49 9.42
N THR A 64 5.99 5.31 8.51
CA THR A 64 4.92 6.28 8.24
C THR A 64 3.93 6.37 9.39
N SER A 65 3.60 5.25 10.05
CA SER A 65 2.70 5.20 11.20
C SER A 65 3.27 5.93 12.41
N VAL A 66 4.57 5.72 12.71
CA VAL A 66 5.26 6.44 13.79
C VAL A 66 5.29 7.94 13.51
N SER A 67 5.64 8.35 12.29
CA SER A 67 5.66 9.76 11.89
C SER A 67 4.27 10.40 11.98
N GLY A 68 3.24 9.69 11.52
CA GLY A 68 1.85 10.14 11.62
C GLY A 68 1.38 10.28 13.07
N ALA A 69 1.66 9.28 13.90
CA ALA A 69 1.29 9.29 15.31
C ALA A 69 1.97 10.46 16.06
N LEU A 70 3.26 10.71 15.81
CA LEU A 70 3.99 11.85 16.37
C LEU A 70 3.37 13.18 15.96
N THR A 71 3.02 13.34 14.69
CA THR A 71 2.40 14.57 14.16
C THR A 71 1.05 14.85 14.84
N HIS A 72 0.21 13.84 14.98
CA HIS A 72 -1.08 13.97 15.66
C HIS A 72 -0.94 14.17 17.17
N TRP A 73 0.10 13.58 17.77
CA TRP A 73 0.43 13.81 19.18
C TRP A 73 0.76 15.29 19.45
N PHE A 74 1.67 15.86 18.67
CA PHE A 74 2.04 17.28 18.80
C PHE A 74 0.88 18.23 18.53
N ARG A 75 -0.03 17.88 17.64
CA ARG A 75 -1.22 18.65 17.32
C ARG A 75 -2.38 18.47 18.32
N LYS A 76 -2.22 17.59 19.32
CA LYS A 76 -3.26 17.24 20.31
C LYS A 76 -4.58 16.80 19.69
N THR A 77 -4.55 16.23 18.49
CA THR A 77 -5.72 15.73 17.75
C THR A 77 -5.89 14.21 17.88
N LEU A 78 -5.16 13.58 18.78
CA LEU A 78 -5.17 12.14 18.98
C LEU A 78 -6.38 11.71 19.83
N ASP A 79 -7.28 10.94 19.24
CA ASP A 79 -8.35 10.27 19.97
C ASP A 79 -7.85 8.90 20.46
N TYR A 80 -7.50 8.83 21.75
CA TYR A 80 -6.93 7.62 22.37
C TYR A 80 -7.92 6.46 22.37
N LYS A 81 -9.22 6.71 22.49
CA LYS A 81 -10.22 5.63 22.50
C LYS A 81 -10.30 4.94 21.15
N MET A 82 -10.35 5.73 20.07
CA MET A 82 -10.35 5.20 18.72
C MET A 82 -9.04 4.50 18.37
N GLY A 83 -7.90 5.07 18.82
CA GLY A 83 -6.58 4.49 18.63
C GLY A 83 -6.45 3.09 19.25
N ILE A 84 -6.93 2.89 20.49
CA ILE A 84 -6.87 1.59 21.17
C ILE A 84 -7.75 0.55 20.47
N VAL A 85 -8.94 0.91 20.03
CA VAL A 85 -9.85 -0.02 19.33
C VAL A 85 -9.21 -0.49 18.01
N ILE A 86 -8.63 0.44 17.24
CA ILE A 86 -7.95 0.11 15.98
C ILE A 86 -6.71 -0.76 16.25
N MET A 87 -5.94 -0.45 17.30
CA MET A 87 -4.75 -1.20 17.67
C MET A 87 -5.10 -2.64 18.07
N CYS A 88 -6.13 -2.84 18.89
CA CYS A 88 -6.59 -4.18 19.26
C CYS A 88 -7.07 -4.98 18.04
N GLY A 89 -7.86 -4.37 17.17
CA GLY A 89 -8.30 -4.99 15.91
C GLY A 89 -7.13 -5.35 15.00
N GLY A 90 -6.13 -4.45 14.91
CA GLY A 90 -4.93 -4.66 14.13
C GLY A 90 -4.08 -5.83 14.64
N VAL A 91 -3.90 -5.94 15.97
CA VAL A 91 -3.15 -7.06 16.57
C VAL A 91 -3.83 -8.39 16.27
N VAL A 92 -5.15 -8.48 16.48
CA VAL A 92 -5.91 -9.71 16.18
C VAL A 92 -5.82 -10.04 14.68
N GLY A 93 -6.03 -9.05 13.81
CA GLY A 93 -5.93 -9.22 12.35
C GLY A 93 -4.54 -9.69 11.91
N THR A 94 -3.48 -9.14 12.51
CA THR A 94 -2.09 -9.53 12.21
C THR A 94 -1.82 -10.99 12.61
N VAL A 95 -2.27 -11.42 13.78
CA VAL A 95 -2.08 -12.81 14.23
C VAL A 95 -2.78 -13.78 13.27
N VAL A 96 -4.03 -13.52 12.92
CA VAL A 96 -4.79 -14.34 11.98
C VAL A 96 -4.12 -14.33 10.59
N GLY A 97 -3.73 -13.15 10.10
CA GLY A 97 -3.03 -13.00 8.83
C GLY A 97 -1.70 -13.75 8.77
N MET A 98 -0.93 -13.75 9.88
CA MET A 98 0.34 -14.45 9.97
C MET A 98 0.16 -15.97 9.89
N ILE A 99 -0.88 -16.51 10.54
CA ILE A 99 -1.19 -17.95 10.49
C ILE A 99 -1.54 -18.35 9.05
N ILE A 100 -2.39 -17.59 8.39
CA ILE A 100 -2.77 -17.82 6.98
C ILE A 100 -1.55 -17.73 6.07
N PHE A 101 -0.74 -16.67 6.22
CA PHE A 101 0.49 -16.48 5.47
C PHE A 101 1.45 -17.66 5.60
N TYR A 102 1.64 -18.16 6.82
CA TYR A 102 2.51 -19.30 7.09
C TYR A 102 2.05 -20.57 6.37
N HIS A 103 0.75 -20.88 6.43
CA HIS A 103 0.17 -22.03 5.72
C HIS A 103 0.31 -21.91 4.19
N LEU A 104 0.02 -20.74 3.63
CA LEU A 104 0.13 -20.51 2.19
C LEU A 104 1.60 -20.60 1.72
N LYS A 105 2.53 -20.13 2.54
CA LYS A 105 3.97 -20.23 2.26
C LYS A 105 4.44 -21.68 2.21
N GLN A 106 3.95 -22.54 3.10
CA GLN A 106 4.26 -23.98 3.08
C GLN A 106 3.73 -24.68 1.84
N MET A 107 2.59 -24.24 1.32
CA MET A 107 2.00 -24.76 0.07
C MET A 107 2.71 -24.26 -1.20
N GLY A 108 3.62 -23.30 -1.10
CA GLY A 108 4.35 -22.72 -2.22
C GLY A 108 3.55 -21.78 -3.12
N ILE A 109 2.26 -21.56 -2.82
CA ILE A 109 1.32 -20.77 -3.66
C ILE A 109 1.16 -19.32 -3.18
N ILE A 110 1.97 -18.89 -2.21
CA ILE A 110 1.81 -17.59 -1.55
C ILE A 110 1.94 -16.42 -2.55
N ASN A 111 2.87 -16.50 -3.50
CA ASN A 111 3.11 -15.43 -4.46
C ASN A 111 1.91 -15.22 -5.38
N ASP A 112 1.32 -16.33 -5.85
CA ASP A 112 0.18 -16.28 -6.76
C ASP A 112 -1.07 -15.72 -6.07
N ILE A 113 -1.30 -16.13 -4.81
CA ILE A 113 -2.42 -15.63 -4.02
C ILE A 113 -2.27 -14.15 -3.71
N ILE A 114 -1.07 -13.69 -3.31
CA ILE A 114 -0.83 -12.27 -3.06
C ILE A 114 -1.04 -11.46 -4.33
N ALA A 115 -0.47 -11.89 -5.46
CA ALA A 115 -0.64 -11.20 -6.75
C ALA A 115 -2.12 -11.11 -7.14
N LEU A 116 -2.86 -12.20 -7.00
CA LEU A 116 -4.28 -12.27 -7.33
C LEU A 116 -5.12 -11.36 -6.43
N CYS A 117 -4.85 -11.33 -5.13
CA CYS A 117 -5.48 -10.42 -4.18
C CYS A 117 -5.23 -8.95 -4.54
N TYR A 118 -3.99 -8.59 -4.92
CA TYR A 118 -3.66 -7.23 -5.35
C TYR A 118 -4.36 -6.84 -6.64
N ILE A 119 -4.42 -7.72 -7.64
CA ILE A 119 -5.15 -7.48 -8.89
C ILE A 119 -6.63 -7.21 -8.59
N TYR A 120 -7.25 -8.04 -7.77
CA TYR A 120 -8.67 -7.88 -7.40
C TYR A 120 -8.92 -6.57 -6.65
N MET A 121 -8.07 -6.25 -5.69
CA MET A 121 -8.16 -5.02 -4.90
C MET A 121 -7.98 -3.77 -5.77
N LEU A 122 -6.98 -3.77 -6.67
CA LEU A 122 -6.73 -2.65 -7.59
C LEU A 122 -7.88 -2.49 -8.58
N MET A 123 -8.46 -3.59 -9.07
CA MET A 123 -9.63 -3.54 -9.96
C MET A 123 -10.84 -2.90 -9.26
N ILE A 124 -11.14 -3.31 -8.03
CA ILE A 124 -12.27 -2.76 -7.25
C ILE A 124 -12.05 -1.26 -6.99
N ILE A 125 -10.88 -0.88 -6.49
CA ILE A 125 -10.59 0.52 -6.17
C ILE A 125 -10.52 1.37 -7.43
N GLY A 126 -9.89 0.88 -8.49
CA GLY A 126 -9.83 1.58 -9.78
C GLY A 126 -11.21 1.84 -10.36
N THR A 127 -12.09 0.85 -10.36
CA THR A 127 -13.47 1.01 -10.84
C THR A 127 -14.29 1.96 -9.97
N LEU A 128 -14.15 1.90 -8.64
CA LEU A 128 -14.83 2.82 -7.73
C LEU A 128 -14.36 4.27 -7.90
N MET A 129 -13.05 4.48 -8.03
CA MET A 129 -12.49 5.81 -8.25
C MET A 129 -12.90 6.37 -9.61
N PHE A 130 -12.87 5.55 -10.66
CA PHE A 130 -13.32 5.94 -11.99
C PHE A 130 -14.81 6.31 -11.99
N ALA A 131 -15.65 5.50 -11.36
CA ALA A 131 -17.09 5.77 -11.26
C ALA A 131 -17.39 7.07 -10.47
N ARG A 132 -16.64 7.34 -9.39
CA ARG A 132 -16.78 8.60 -8.62
C ARG A 132 -16.29 9.79 -9.44
N GLY A 133 -15.13 9.70 -10.07
CA GLY A 133 -14.61 10.78 -10.91
C GLY A 133 -15.52 11.11 -12.10
N ALA A 134 -16.06 10.08 -12.76
CA ALA A 134 -17.03 10.28 -13.85
C ALA A 134 -18.33 10.96 -13.36
N LYS A 135 -18.86 10.56 -12.21
CA LYS A 135 -20.03 11.21 -11.59
C LYS A 135 -19.78 12.68 -11.26
N GLU A 136 -18.61 12.97 -10.70
CA GLU A 136 -18.23 14.33 -10.33
C GLU A 136 -18.12 15.24 -11.56
N LEU A 137 -17.48 14.76 -12.63
CA LEU A 137 -17.40 15.48 -13.92
C LEU A 137 -18.78 15.76 -14.52
N ILE A 138 -19.68 14.79 -14.47
CA ILE A 138 -21.05 14.95 -14.98
C ILE A 138 -21.82 16.00 -14.15
N ASN A 139 -21.64 16.00 -12.82
CA ASN A 139 -22.30 16.96 -11.93
C ASN A 139 -21.77 18.39 -12.12
N ILE A 140 -20.45 18.55 -12.30
CA ILE A 140 -19.84 19.86 -12.58
C ILE A 140 -20.36 20.38 -13.91
N ARG A 141 -20.43 19.53 -14.94
CA ARG A 141 -20.95 19.92 -16.27
C ARG A 141 -22.41 20.36 -16.21
N LYS A 142 -23.23 19.68 -15.40
CA LYS A 142 -24.64 20.11 -15.16
C LYS A 142 -24.74 21.45 -14.45
N LYS A 143 -23.81 21.75 -13.54
CA LYS A 143 -23.81 23.00 -12.75
C LYS A 143 -23.33 24.22 -13.54
N ILE A 144 -22.58 24.02 -14.63
CA ILE A 144 -22.08 25.07 -15.51
C ILE A 144 -23.12 25.43 -16.61
N VAL A 145 -24.02 24.51 -16.92
CA VAL A 145 -25.03 24.69 -18.00
C VAL A 145 -26.35 25.28 -17.48
N VAL A 146 -26.50 25.46 -16.17
CA VAL A 146 -27.60 26.19 -15.53
C VAL A 146 -27.11 27.53 -14.99
#